data_000934b02d9477cad13e510c515e29aa
#
_entry.id   000934b02d9477cad13e510c515e29aa
#
_cell.length_a   1.000
_cell.length_b   1.000
_cell.length_c   1.000
_cell.angle_alpha   90.00
_cell.angle_beta   90.00
_cell.angle_gamma   90.00
#
_symmetry.space_group_name_H-M   'P 1'
#
loop_
_entity.id
_entity.type
_entity.pdbx_description
1 polymer ?
#
loop_
_entity_poly.entity_id
_entity_poly.type
_entity_poly.pdbx_seq_one_letter_code
_entity_poly.pdbx_strand_id
1 'polypeptide(L)'
;CSIGNDLRMMIARSCAYLDHFGQHMRDGEMEFLDKGEQEFTYEIVPHIQKVNSELFKASEVLNNPLQTHQETHHGGNLPQIYSALDVDKENIVVTSIKSAENGNGIIMRIVETNGTATDATVDFTALNTKFSMSWKPQEIKTVRIMPDGKVTECMITE
;
A
#
# COMPACT_ATOMS: atom_id res chain seq x y z
N CYS A 1 20.89 2.37 0.86
CA CYS A 1 22.23 2.00 0.41
C CYS A 1 23.15 1.84 1.62
N SER A 2 23.89 0.73 1.72
CA SER A 2 24.89 0.50 2.78
C SER A 2 26.30 0.57 2.17
N ILE A 3 27.21 1.25 2.85
CA ILE A 3 28.63 1.34 2.47
C ILE A 3 29.45 1.00 3.70
N GLY A 4 30.05 -0.20 3.74
CA GLY A 4 30.71 -0.71 4.94
C GLY A 4 29.72 -0.87 6.09
N ASN A 5 29.97 -0.20 7.21
CA ASN A 5 29.10 -0.19 8.39
C ASN A 5 28.11 0.99 8.42
N ASP A 6 28.04 1.78 7.35
CA ASP A 6 27.16 2.95 7.25
C ASP A 6 25.84 2.59 6.56
N LEU A 7 24.74 3.02 7.16
CA LEU A 7 23.43 3.05 6.53
C LEU A 7 23.14 4.47 6.04
N ARG A 8 22.91 4.64 4.73
CA ARG A 8 22.63 5.94 4.12
C ARG A 8 21.31 5.93 3.38
N MET A 9 20.52 6.95 3.63
CA MET A 9 19.26 7.21 2.94
C MET A 9 19.38 8.54 2.17
N MET A 10 19.03 8.51 0.89
CA MET A 10 18.90 9.74 0.11
C MET A 10 17.50 10.31 0.36
N ILE A 11 17.43 11.50 0.96
CA ILE A 11 16.16 12.14 1.32
C ILE A 11 15.67 13.04 0.19
N ALA A 12 16.58 13.80 -0.43
CA ALA A 12 16.24 14.69 -1.52
C ALA A 12 17.29 14.63 -2.63
N ARG A 13 16.85 14.81 -3.86
CA ARG A 13 17.72 14.91 -5.01
C ARG A 13 17.16 15.96 -5.98
N SER A 14 17.95 16.98 -6.24
CA SER A 14 17.65 17.97 -7.26
C SER A 14 18.57 17.77 -8.46
N CYS A 15 18.01 17.34 -9.59
CA CYS A 15 18.73 17.15 -10.83
C CYS A 15 18.46 18.34 -11.76
N ALA A 16 19.44 18.72 -12.59
CA ALA A 16 19.18 19.59 -13.71
C ALA A 16 18.26 18.90 -14.73
N TYR A 17 17.35 19.65 -15.33
CA TYR A 17 16.64 19.19 -16.53
C TYR A 17 17.66 18.88 -17.61
N LEU A 18 17.72 17.63 -18.03
CA LEU A 18 18.47 17.21 -19.21
C LEU A 18 17.53 17.34 -20.41
N ASP A 19 17.95 18.10 -21.40
CA ASP A 19 17.33 18.02 -22.72
C ASP A 19 17.53 16.60 -23.27
N HIS A 20 16.44 16.02 -23.75
CA HIS A 20 16.36 14.63 -24.20
C HIS A 20 17.37 14.26 -25.29
N PHE A 21 17.90 15.25 -26.01
CA PHE A 21 18.86 15.06 -27.11
C PHE A 21 20.26 15.62 -26.84
N GLY A 22 20.53 16.17 -25.66
CA GLY A 22 21.86 16.71 -25.34
C GLY A 22 22.29 17.89 -26.21
N GLN A 23 21.39 18.49 -26.97
CA GLN A 23 21.72 19.49 -27.99
C GLN A 23 21.59 20.93 -27.52
N HIS A 24 21.03 21.17 -26.36
CA HIS A 24 20.76 22.52 -25.84
C HIS A 24 21.18 22.67 -24.38
N MET A 25 22.45 22.41 -24.06
CA MET A 25 23.04 23.08 -22.92
C MET A 25 23.11 24.56 -23.29
N ARG A 26 22.08 25.31 -22.96
CA ARG A 26 22.10 26.77 -23.06
C ARG A 26 23.12 27.25 -22.05
N ASP A 27 24.12 27.97 -22.53
CA ASP A 27 25.04 28.71 -21.69
C ASP A 27 24.23 29.61 -20.74
N GLY A 28 24.18 29.24 -19.44
CA GLY A 28 23.85 30.19 -18.41
C GLY A 28 22.74 29.87 -17.43
N GLU A 29 21.69 29.12 -17.74
CA GLU A 29 20.64 28.83 -16.76
C GLU A 29 20.12 27.40 -16.87
N MET A 30 20.59 26.54 -15.99
CA MET A 30 20.00 25.22 -15.80
C MET A 30 18.79 25.33 -14.88
N GLU A 31 17.64 24.84 -15.34
CA GLU A 31 16.52 24.58 -14.46
C GLU A 31 16.76 23.27 -13.72
N PHE A 32 16.54 23.29 -12.42
CA PHE A 32 16.62 22.11 -11.57
C PHE A 32 15.21 21.65 -11.20
N LEU A 33 15.04 20.33 -11.14
CA LEU A 33 13.83 19.68 -10.64
C LEU A 33 13.73 19.85 -9.12
N ASP A 34 12.52 19.72 -8.62
CA ASP A 34 12.24 19.63 -7.18
C ASP A 34 12.77 20.82 -6.36
N LYS A 35 12.65 22.05 -6.93
CA LYS A 35 12.94 23.29 -6.21
C LYS A 35 11.83 23.59 -5.22
N GLY A 36 12.20 24.15 -4.07
CA GLY A 36 11.26 24.61 -3.05
C GLY A 36 11.43 23.84 -1.74
N GLU A 37 10.54 24.13 -0.81
CA GLU A 37 10.47 23.45 0.48
C GLU A 37 9.86 22.07 0.28
N GLN A 38 10.52 21.06 0.86
CA GLN A 38 10.08 19.66 0.82
C GLN A 38 10.04 19.11 2.24
N GLU A 39 8.97 18.42 2.58
CA GLU A 39 8.78 17.79 3.86
C GLU A 39 8.80 16.28 3.72
N PHE A 40 9.54 15.61 4.60
CA PHE A 40 9.67 14.15 4.60
C PHE A 40 9.44 13.61 6.01
N THR A 41 8.64 12.57 6.09
CA THR A 41 8.49 11.79 7.31
C THR A 41 9.06 10.40 7.10
N TYR A 42 9.92 9.95 8.02
CA TYR A 42 10.47 8.60 8.00
C TYR A 42 10.60 8.04 9.40
N GLU A 43 10.54 6.73 9.50
CA GLU A 43 10.71 5.99 10.74
C GLU A 43 11.85 4.99 10.61
N ILE A 44 12.65 4.85 11.67
CA ILE A 44 13.70 3.83 11.75
C ILE A 44 13.26 2.80 12.79
N VAL A 45 12.99 1.58 12.33
CA VAL A 45 12.56 0.46 13.17
C VAL A 45 13.67 -0.57 13.25
N PRO A 46 14.51 -0.57 14.31
CA PRO A 46 15.50 -1.61 14.51
C PRO A 46 14.83 -2.96 14.78
N HIS A 47 15.23 -4.00 14.07
CA HIS A 47 14.71 -5.34 14.27
C HIS A 47 15.77 -6.41 14.01
N ILE A 48 15.65 -7.57 14.66
CA ILE A 48 16.58 -8.70 14.51
C ILE A 48 16.03 -9.76 13.53
N GLN A 49 14.75 -9.74 13.25
CA GLN A 49 14.09 -10.72 12.37
C GLN A 49 14.05 -10.22 10.92
N LYS A 50 13.68 -11.12 10.02
CA LYS A 50 13.33 -10.73 8.64
C LYS A 50 12.12 -9.79 8.65
N VAL A 51 11.94 -9.04 7.56
CA VAL A 51 10.72 -8.26 7.34
C VAL A 51 9.50 -9.15 7.55
N ASN A 52 8.57 -8.69 8.35
CA ASN A 52 7.39 -9.41 8.77
C ASN A 52 6.16 -8.50 8.79
N SER A 53 5.02 -9.06 9.17
CA SER A 53 3.74 -8.34 9.25
C SER A 53 3.77 -7.11 10.19
N GLU A 54 4.59 -7.12 11.26
CA GLU A 54 4.70 -5.98 12.19
C GLU A 54 5.35 -4.77 11.52
N LEU A 55 6.44 -4.99 10.77
CA LEU A 55 7.10 -3.92 9.99
C LEU A 55 6.19 -3.40 8.88
N PHE A 56 5.42 -4.30 8.26
CA PHE A 56 4.45 -3.91 7.26
C PHE A 56 3.35 -3.03 7.86
N LYS A 57 2.81 -3.39 9.02
CA LYS A 57 1.81 -2.57 9.75
C LYS A 57 2.37 -1.21 10.14
N ALA A 58 3.62 -1.13 10.62
CA ALA A 58 4.27 0.14 10.94
C ALA A 58 4.37 1.04 9.70
N SER A 59 4.77 0.48 8.56
CA SER A 59 4.80 1.20 7.28
C SER A 59 3.43 1.70 6.85
N GLU A 60 2.38 0.89 7.01
CA GLU A 60 1.00 1.28 6.68
C GLU A 60 0.52 2.44 7.56
N VAL A 61 0.77 2.40 8.87
CA VAL A 61 0.41 3.49 9.79
C VAL A 61 1.13 4.79 9.44
N LEU A 62 2.40 4.71 9.03
CA LEU A 62 3.17 5.88 8.62
C LEU A 62 2.63 6.52 7.32
N ASN A 63 2.29 5.69 6.34
CA ASN A 63 1.83 6.15 5.03
C ASN A 63 0.33 6.48 4.97
N ASN A 64 -0.46 5.86 5.82
CA ASN A 64 -1.91 6.02 5.89
C ASN A 64 -2.35 6.37 7.32
N PRO A 65 -2.01 7.58 7.82
CA PRO A 65 -2.34 7.97 9.18
C PRO A 65 -3.85 8.00 9.41
N LEU A 66 -4.26 7.65 10.63
CA LEU A 66 -5.65 7.69 11.04
C LEU A 66 -6.22 9.11 10.90
N GLN A 67 -7.41 9.19 10.30
CA GLN A 67 -8.15 10.44 10.21
C GLN A 67 -9.14 10.52 11.37
N THR A 68 -9.22 11.68 12.01
CA THR A 68 -10.15 11.96 13.09
C THR A 68 -11.14 13.04 12.67
N HIS A 69 -12.43 12.80 12.94
CA HIS A 69 -13.47 13.79 12.78
C HIS A 69 -14.11 14.08 14.13
N GLN A 70 -14.31 15.34 14.43
CA GLN A 70 -15.03 15.76 15.62
C GLN A 70 -16.47 16.10 15.23
N GLU A 71 -17.41 15.41 15.84
CA GLU A 71 -18.84 15.60 15.62
C GLU A 71 -19.52 16.08 16.89
N THR A 72 -20.67 16.76 16.73
CA THR A 72 -21.56 17.08 17.85
C THR A 72 -22.37 15.84 18.22
N HIS A 73 -22.86 15.80 19.46
CA HIS A 73 -23.73 14.72 19.92
C HIS A 73 -25.00 14.65 19.08
N HIS A 74 -25.22 13.53 18.42
CA HIS A 74 -26.42 13.25 17.60
C HIS A 74 -26.85 11.79 17.74
N GLY A 75 -28.10 11.48 17.42
CA GLY A 75 -28.59 10.11 17.33
C GLY A 75 -28.14 9.44 16.03
N GLY A 76 -27.99 8.11 16.04
CA GLY A 76 -27.64 7.33 14.86
C GLY A 76 -27.87 5.83 15.07
N ASN A 77 -27.90 5.09 13.98
CA ASN A 77 -28.12 3.63 13.96
C ASN A 77 -26.85 2.84 13.61
N LEU A 78 -25.74 3.51 13.33
CA LEU A 78 -24.49 2.83 13.00
C LEU A 78 -23.82 2.27 14.26
N PRO A 79 -23.12 1.13 14.16
CA PRO A 79 -22.37 0.59 15.30
C PRO A 79 -21.22 1.53 15.66
N GLN A 80 -20.83 1.52 16.93
CA GLN A 80 -19.69 2.32 17.42
C GLN A 80 -18.33 1.85 16.84
N ILE A 81 -18.24 0.58 16.50
CA ILE A 81 -17.06 -0.02 15.86
C ILE A 81 -17.55 -0.82 14.65
N TYR A 82 -16.92 -0.56 13.51
CA TYR A 82 -17.22 -1.26 12.28
C TYR A 82 -15.94 -1.52 11.49
N SER A 83 -15.71 -2.79 11.09
CA SER A 83 -14.70 -3.16 10.12
C SER A 83 -15.35 -3.50 8.79
N ALA A 84 -14.97 -2.79 7.75
CA ALA A 84 -15.44 -3.06 6.39
C ALA A 84 -14.80 -4.30 5.78
N LEU A 85 -13.59 -4.65 6.26
CA LEU A 85 -12.77 -5.75 5.75
C LEU A 85 -12.02 -6.37 6.91
N ASP A 86 -12.00 -7.70 6.96
CA ASP A 86 -11.24 -8.48 7.94
C ASP A 86 -10.50 -9.63 7.28
N VAL A 87 -9.32 -9.98 7.81
CA VAL A 87 -8.49 -11.09 7.35
C VAL A 87 -8.04 -11.90 8.55
N ASP A 88 -8.27 -13.20 8.52
CA ASP A 88 -8.02 -14.11 9.66
C ASP A 88 -6.54 -14.43 9.93
N LYS A 89 -5.61 -13.93 9.09
CA LYS A 89 -4.16 -14.12 9.22
C LYS A 89 -3.41 -12.79 9.17
N GLU A 90 -2.57 -12.56 10.16
CA GLU A 90 -1.82 -11.31 10.29
C GLU A 90 -0.78 -11.06 9.18
N ASN A 91 -0.27 -12.13 8.57
CA ASN A 91 0.71 -12.06 7.49
C ASN A 91 0.08 -11.94 6.09
N ILE A 92 -1.23 -11.93 6.00
CA ILE A 92 -1.96 -11.67 4.77
C ILE A 92 -2.53 -10.26 4.84
N VAL A 93 -2.05 -9.38 3.98
CA VAL A 93 -2.36 -7.96 4.02
C VAL A 93 -2.98 -7.52 2.71
N VAL A 94 -4.10 -6.79 2.80
CA VAL A 94 -4.73 -6.14 1.65
C VAL A 94 -4.05 -4.80 1.44
N THR A 95 -3.37 -4.65 0.31
CA THR A 95 -2.57 -3.47 -0.02
C THR A 95 -3.28 -2.47 -0.89
N SER A 96 -4.34 -2.88 -1.58
CA SER A 96 -5.09 -2.01 -2.47
C SER A 96 -6.50 -2.52 -2.69
N ILE A 97 -7.45 -1.60 -2.69
CA ILE A 97 -8.84 -1.83 -3.10
C ILE A 97 -9.21 -0.70 -4.04
N LYS A 98 -9.65 -1.04 -5.26
CA LYS A 98 -10.06 -0.06 -6.25
C LYS A 98 -11.23 -0.58 -7.09
N SER A 99 -11.95 0.30 -7.74
CA SER A 99 -12.89 -0.10 -8.80
C SER A 99 -12.12 -0.69 -9.98
N ALA A 100 -12.69 -1.71 -10.61
CA ALA A 100 -12.15 -2.25 -11.87
C ALA A 100 -12.17 -1.17 -12.96
N GLU A 101 -11.14 -1.10 -13.81
CA GLU A 101 -11.01 -0.07 -14.85
C GLU A 101 -12.17 -0.08 -15.86
N ASN A 102 -12.71 -1.26 -16.13
CA ASN A 102 -13.90 -1.42 -16.98
C ASN A 102 -15.22 -1.22 -16.23
N GLY A 103 -15.20 -0.76 -14.99
CA GLY A 103 -16.39 -0.52 -14.16
C GLY A 103 -17.07 -1.78 -13.64
N ASN A 104 -16.54 -2.99 -13.91
CA ASN A 104 -17.20 -4.24 -13.55
C ASN A 104 -16.54 -4.90 -12.33
N GLY A 105 -16.95 -4.48 -11.14
CA GLY A 105 -16.52 -5.04 -9.88
C GLY A 105 -15.40 -4.26 -9.18
N ILE A 106 -14.86 -4.86 -8.14
CA ILE A 106 -13.81 -4.31 -7.29
C ILE A 106 -12.57 -5.17 -7.42
N ILE A 107 -11.43 -4.54 -7.59
CA ILE A 107 -10.11 -5.17 -7.59
C ILE A 107 -9.50 -5.03 -6.20
N MET A 108 -9.05 -6.14 -5.66
CA MET A 108 -8.34 -6.20 -4.39
C MET A 108 -6.97 -6.85 -4.59
N ARG A 109 -5.93 -6.23 -4.07
CA ARG A 109 -4.56 -6.76 -4.09
C ARG A 109 -4.14 -7.17 -2.70
N ILE A 110 -3.66 -8.41 -2.58
CA ILE A 110 -3.40 -9.06 -1.30
C ILE A 110 -2.01 -9.68 -1.35
N VAL A 111 -1.21 -9.49 -0.30
CA VAL A 111 0.17 -9.96 -0.22
C VAL A 111 0.41 -10.79 1.04
N GLU A 112 1.22 -11.84 0.91
CA GLU A 112 1.78 -12.57 2.03
C GLU A 112 3.11 -11.91 2.43
N THR A 113 3.28 -11.49 3.69
CA THR A 113 4.37 -10.61 4.14
C THR A 113 5.48 -11.31 4.92
N ASN A 114 5.28 -12.53 5.43
CA ASN A 114 6.24 -13.23 6.29
C ASN A 114 7.14 -14.23 5.56
N GLY A 115 6.90 -14.46 4.27
CA GLY A 115 7.61 -15.48 3.50
C GLY A 115 7.21 -16.92 3.87
N THR A 116 5.95 -17.14 4.27
CA THR A 116 5.41 -18.41 4.70
C THR A 116 4.15 -18.76 3.92
N ALA A 117 4.07 -19.97 3.37
CA ALA A 117 2.84 -20.43 2.73
C ALA A 117 1.66 -20.39 3.71
N THR A 118 0.59 -19.71 3.34
CA THR A 118 -0.52 -19.39 4.25
C THR A 118 -1.86 -19.55 3.56
N ASP A 119 -2.78 -20.26 4.21
CA ASP A 119 -4.19 -20.27 3.87
C ASP A 119 -4.91 -19.21 4.70
N ALA A 120 -5.67 -18.35 4.06
CA ALA A 120 -6.40 -17.28 4.75
C ALA A 120 -7.81 -17.10 4.21
N THR A 121 -8.64 -16.54 5.07
CA THR A 121 -10.00 -16.10 4.76
C THR A 121 -10.09 -14.59 4.83
N VAL A 122 -10.60 -14.01 3.76
CA VAL A 122 -10.90 -12.60 3.65
C VAL A 122 -12.41 -12.41 3.77
N ASP A 123 -12.84 -11.61 4.72
CA ASP A 123 -14.23 -11.24 4.93
C ASP A 123 -14.43 -9.76 4.60
N PHE A 124 -15.00 -9.48 3.43
CA PHE A 124 -15.31 -8.12 3.00
C PHE A 124 -16.75 -7.79 3.37
N THR A 125 -16.96 -7.48 4.65
CA THR A 125 -18.26 -7.23 5.25
C THR A 125 -19.05 -6.15 4.52
N ALA A 126 -18.37 -5.08 4.06
CA ALA A 126 -19.01 -3.98 3.32
C ALA A 126 -19.67 -4.44 2.01
N LEU A 127 -19.21 -5.54 1.41
CA LEU A 127 -19.79 -6.12 0.20
C LEU A 127 -20.51 -7.44 0.45
N ASN A 128 -20.65 -7.84 1.71
CA ASN A 128 -21.21 -9.15 2.08
C ASN A 128 -20.56 -10.32 1.29
N THR A 129 -19.24 -10.25 1.13
CA THR A 129 -18.46 -11.21 0.35
C THR A 129 -17.37 -11.82 1.22
N LYS A 130 -17.30 -13.15 1.25
CA LYS A 130 -16.30 -13.91 2.00
C LYS A 130 -15.68 -14.97 1.12
N PHE A 131 -14.34 -15.08 1.14
CA PHE A 131 -13.62 -16.07 0.35
C PHE A 131 -12.35 -16.54 1.06
N SER A 132 -11.87 -17.73 0.72
CA SER A 132 -10.62 -18.30 1.23
C SER A 132 -9.70 -18.64 0.06
N MET A 133 -8.41 -18.39 0.24
CA MET A 133 -7.37 -18.67 -0.76
C MET A 133 -6.08 -19.08 -0.07
N SER A 134 -5.18 -19.69 -0.85
CA SER A 134 -3.82 -20.05 -0.43
C SER A 134 -2.81 -19.12 -1.07
N TRP A 135 -1.84 -18.65 -0.29
CA TRP A 135 -0.69 -17.86 -0.75
C TRP A 135 0.60 -18.65 -0.60
N LYS A 136 1.46 -18.56 -1.59
CA LYS A 136 2.87 -18.95 -1.47
C LYS A 136 3.64 -17.90 -0.68
N PRO A 137 4.86 -18.24 -0.20
CA PRO A 137 5.75 -17.26 0.43
C PRO A 137 5.96 -16.01 -0.44
N GLN A 138 5.67 -14.83 0.12
CA GLN A 138 5.81 -13.51 -0.51
C GLN A 138 4.98 -13.34 -1.81
N GLU A 139 3.91 -14.10 -1.95
CA GLU A 139 3.04 -14.02 -3.13
C GLU A 139 2.10 -12.82 -3.04
N ILE A 140 1.97 -12.13 -4.17
CA ILE A 140 0.97 -11.09 -4.39
C ILE A 140 -0.14 -11.70 -5.25
N LYS A 141 -1.38 -11.64 -4.76
CA LYS A 141 -2.56 -12.02 -5.54
C LYS A 141 -3.42 -10.81 -5.81
N THR A 142 -3.97 -10.76 -7.01
CA THR A 142 -4.99 -9.81 -7.39
C THR A 142 -6.29 -10.56 -7.62
N VAL A 143 -7.34 -10.15 -6.94
CA VAL A 143 -8.66 -10.73 -7.08
C VAL A 143 -9.67 -9.69 -7.54
N ARG A 144 -10.61 -10.13 -8.34
CA ARG A 144 -11.78 -9.34 -8.73
C ARG A 144 -13.00 -9.88 -8.00
N ILE A 145 -13.71 -8.98 -7.35
CA ILE A 145 -14.99 -9.24 -6.72
C ILE A 145 -16.07 -8.65 -7.63
N MET A 146 -16.91 -9.51 -8.20
CA MET A 146 -17.99 -9.12 -9.08
C MET A 146 -19.21 -8.63 -8.29
N PRO A 147 -20.12 -7.85 -8.90
CA PRO A 147 -21.34 -7.38 -8.25
C PRO A 147 -22.26 -8.49 -7.71
N ASP A 148 -22.16 -9.69 -8.28
CA ASP A 148 -22.87 -10.88 -7.81
C ASP A 148 -22.19 -11.61 -6.64
N GLY A 149 -21.07 -11.07 -6.13
CA GLY A 149 -20.27 -11.65 -5.06
C GLY A 149 -19.26 -12.71 -5.52
N LYS A 150 -19.20 -13.04 -6.80
CA LYS A 150 -18.23 -13.99 -7.33
C LYS A 150 -16.82 -13.40 -7.26
N VAL A 151 -15.89 -14.19 -6.71
CA VAL A 151 -14.46 -13.82 -6.58
C VAL A 151 -13.63 -14.64 -7.56
N THR A 152 -12.78 -13.96 -8.32
CA THR A 152 -11.88 -14.60 -9.29
C THR A 152 -10.48 -14.00 -9.19
N GLU A 153 -9.44 -14.83 -9.23
CA GLU A 153 -8.07 -14.35 -9.38
C GLU A 153 -7.86 -13.77 -10.78
N CYS A 154 -7.19 -12.63 -10.88
CA CYS A 154 -6.92 -11.95 -12.14
C CYS A 154 -5.46 -11.47 -12.20
N MET A 155 -5.07 -10.90 -13.33
CA MET A 155 -3.71 -10.40 -13.51
C MET A 155 -3.47 -9.15 -12.67
N ILE A 156 -2.20 -8.94 -12.28
CA ILE A 156 -1.78 -7.78 -11.48
C ILE A 156 -2.01 -6.43 -12.20
N THR A 157 -2.17 -6.45 -13.48
CA THR A 157 -2.43 -5.27 -14.34
C THR A 157 -3.88 -4.80 -14.33
N GLU A 158 -4.76 -5.50 -13.65
CA GLU A 158 -6.18 -5.15 -13.53
C GLU A 158 -6.48 -3.99 -12.55
#